data_5289f76a0d07d8fd47cca90da06a0685
#
_entry.id   5289f76a0d07d8fd47cca90da06a0685
#
_cell.length_a   1.000
_cell.length_b   1.000
_cell.length_c   1.000
_cell.angle_alpha   90.00
_cell.angle_beta   90.00
_cell.angle_gamma   90.00
#
_symmetry.space_group_name_H-M   'P 1'
#
loop_
_entity.id
_entity.type
_entity.pdbx_description
1 polymer ?
#
loop_
_entity_poly.entity_id
_entity_poly.type
_entity_poly.pdbx_seq_one_letter_code
_entity_poly.pdbx_strand_id
1 'polypeptide(L)'
;MFRILIVDDEPAILGLLKSVLELSSFEPHTARSAAEATSLLSQQKFDFVLTDMRMESPTAGFDVVRAARQLDPKPVIAILTAFPMSPTEWRPSGADALMVKGAELMSLPNKLLSLLKTKPQPVRPPIAVGIHRV
;
A
#
# COMPACT_ATOMS: atom_id res chain seq x y z
N MET A 1 9.16 -11.80 -5.39
CA MET A 1 9.12 -10.32 -5.58
C MET A 1 7.75 -9.82 -5.18
N PHE A 2 7.72 -8.81 -4.34
CA PHE A 2 6.44 -8.23 -3.91
C PHE A 2 5.88 -7.28 -4.97
N ARG A 3 4.59 -7.37 -5.20
CA ARG A 3 3.89 -6.47 -6.11
C ARG A 3 3.29 -5.33 -5.30
N ILE A 4 3.54 -4.10 -5.76
CA ILE A 4 3.05 -2.90 -5.08
C ILE A 4 2.34 -1.98 -6.07
N LEU A 5 1.18 -1.47 -5.66
CA LEU A 5 0.47 -0.42 -6.38
C LEU A 5 0.81 0.92 -5.75
N ILE A 6 1.34 1.84 -6.56
CA ILE A 6 1.68 3.20 -6.13
C ILE A 6 0.68 4.15 -6.76
N VAL A 7 0.02 4.95 -5.93
CA VAL A 7 -1.03 5.87 -6.39
C VAL A 7 -0.65 7.29 -6.02
N ASP A 8 -0.43 8.14 -7.03
CA ASP A 8 -0.10 9.54 -6.84
C ASP A 8 -0.42 10.26 -8.16
N ASP A 9 -0.96 11.48 -8.10
CA ASP A 9 -1.30 12.23 -9.30
C ASP A 9 -0.12 13.01 -9.89
N GLU A 10 1.03 13.02 -9.22
CA GLU A 10 2.24 13.68 -9.70
C GLU A 10 3.15 12.69 -10.42
N PRO A 11 3.31 12.80 -11.76
CA PRO A 11 4.16 11.85 -12.50
C PRO A 11 5.60 11.78 -12.00
N ALA A 12 6.16 12.91 -11.55
CA ALA A 12 7.54 12.94 -11.05
C ALA A 12 7.68 12.10 -9.78
N ILE A 13 6.70 12.16 -8.89
CA ILE A 13 6.70 11.35 -7.67
C ILE A 13 6.53 9.88 -8.00
N LEU A 14 5.61 9.55 -8.89
CA LEU A 14 5.42 8.16 -9.33
C LEU A 14 6.69 7.57 -9.90
N GLY A 15 7.39 8.32 -10.76
CA GLY A 15 8.64 7.87 -11.34
C GLY A 15 9.73 7.63 -10.31
N LEU A 16 9.85 8.53 -9.33
CA LEU A 16 10.82 8.40 -8.27
C LEU A 16 10.54 7.19 -7.40
N LEU A 17 9.29 7.04 -6.93
CA LEU A 17 8.89 5.91 -6.10
C LEU A 17 9.06 4.59 -6.82
N LYS A 18 8.69 4.55 -8.09
CA LYS A 18 8.86 3.35 -8.92
C LYS A 18 10.33 2.94 -8.95
N SER A 19 11.23 3.89 -9.21
CA SER A 19 12.67 3.61 -9.27
C SER A 19 13.20 3.10 -7.93
N VAL A 20 12.85 3.76 -6.84
CA VAL A 20 13.30 3.36 -5.51
C VAL A 20 12.85 1.94 -5.17
N LEU A 21 11.61 1.62 -5.49
CA LEU A 21 11.05 0.30 -5.17
C LEU A 21 11.59 -0.80 -6.09
N GLU A 22 11.80 -0.50 -7.36
CA GLU A 22 12.43 -1.47 -8.28
C GLU A 22 13.82 -1.87 -7.81
N LEU A 23 14.59 -0.93 -7.27
CA LEU A 23 15.91 -1.22 -6.74
C LEU A 23 15.88 -2.16 -5.54
N SER A 24 14.75 -2.27 -4.87
CA SER A 24 14.60 -3.10 -3.67
C SER A 24 13.77 -4.35 -3.92
N SER A 25 13.72 -4.80 -5.15
CA SER A 25 13.06 -6.06 -5.56
C SER A 25 11.54 -6.04 -5.40
N PHE A 26 10.92 -4.88 -5.51
CA PHE A 26 9.49 -4.78 -5.69
C PHE A 26 9.14 -4.75 -7.18
N GLU A 27 7.93 -5.16 -7.49
CA GLU A 27 7.36 -5.00 -8.83
C GLU A 27 6.31 -3.90 -8.75
N PRO A 28 6.65 -2.64 -9.05
CA PRO A 28 5.70 -1.53 -8.91
C PRO A 28 4.78 -1.41 -10.12
N HIS A 29 3.53 -1.10 -9.84
CA HIS A 29 2.53 -0.67 -10.80
C HIS A 29 2.03 0.70 -10.33
N THR A 30 1.68 1.58 -11.25
CA THR A 30 1.34 2.95 -10.92
C THR A 30 -0.08 3.30 -11.33
N ALA A 31 -0.71 4.18 -10.56
CA ALA A 31 -2.01 4.77 -10.87
C ALA A 31 -1.96 6.25 -10.51
N ARG A 32 -2.66 7.08 -11.27
CA ARG A 32 -2.63 8.53 -11.10
C ARG A 32 -3.87 9.10 -10.42
N SER A 33 -4.80 8.24 -10.05
CA SER A 33 -6.04 8.66 -9.40
C SER A 33 -6.60 7.50 -8.60
N ALA A 34 -7.52 7.80 -7.69
CA ALA A 34 -8.24 6.77 -6.96
C ALA A 34 -9.07 5.89 -7.90
N ALA A 35 -9.67 6.49 -8.93
CA ALA A 35 -10.45 5.74 -9.91
C ALA A 35 -9.60 4.72 -10.65
N GLU A 36 -8.41 5.14 -11.12
CA GLU A 36 -7.48 4.23 -11.80
C GLU A 36 -6.99 3.14 -10.86
N ALA A 37 -6.65 3.51 -9.61
CA ALA A 37 -6.21 2.56 -8.61
C ALA A 37 -7.28 1.50 -8.33
N THR A 38 -8.51 1.92 -8.14
CA THR A 38 -9.62 1.01 -7.88
C THR A 38 -9.81 0.02 -9.02
N SER A 39 -9.67 0.49 -10.25
CA SER A 39 -9.75 -0.38 -11.44
C SER A 39 -8.63 -1.43 -11.42
N LEU A 40 -7.39 -1.02 -11.14
CA LEU A 40 -6.26 -1.96 -11.07
C LEU A 40 -6.44 -2.97 -9.94
N LEU A 41 -6.94 -2.52 -8.79
CA LEU A 41 -7.18 -3.41 -7.64
C LEU A 41 -8.23 -4.48 -7.94
N SER A 42 -9.16 -4.18 -8.84
CA SER A 42 -10.17 -5.17 -9.25
C SER A 42 -9.64 -6.18 -10.26
N GLN A 43 -8.54 -5.88 -10.91
CA GLN A 43 -7.98 -6.70 -12.00
C GLN A 43 -6.79 -7.53 -11.59
N GLN A 44 -6.02 -7.09 -10.60
CA GLN A 44 -4.76 -7.70 -10.21
C GLN A 44 -4.63 -7.76 -8.70
N LYS A 45 -3.82 -8.69 -8.22
CA LYS A 45 -3.50 -8.81 -6.80
C LYS A 45 -2.21 -8.07 -6.48
N PHE A 46 -2.20 -7.39 -5.35
CA PHE A 46 -1.03 -6.66 -4.85
C PHE A 46 -0.72 -7.08 -3.42
N ASP A 47 0.55 -7.08 -3.08
CA ASP A 47 1.00 -7.32 -1.71
C ASP A 47 0.99 -6.03 -0.89
N PHE A 48 1.18 -4.90 -1.57
CA PHE A 48 1.22 -3.57 -0.96
C PHE A 48 0.43 -2.58 -1.79
N VAL A 49 -0.19 -1.62 -1.12
CA VAL A 49 -0.78 -0.43 -1.75
C VAL A 49 -0.21 0.79 -1.03
N LEU A 50 0.38 1.69 -1.79
CA LEU A 50 0.94 2.94 -1.29
C LEU A 50 0.24 4.08 -2.00
N THR A 51 -0.52 4.89 -1.28
CA THR A 51 -1.33 5.94 -1.90
C THR A 51 -1.08 7.31 -1.30
N ASP A 52 -1.04 8.33 -2.17
CA ASP A 52 -1.16 9.71 -1.74
C ASP A 52 -2.58 9.95 -1.21
N MET A 53 -2.77 10.99 -0.43
CA MET A 53 -4.08 11.34 0.10
C MET A 53 -4.86 12.24 -0.84
N ARG A 54 -4.26 13.35 -1.26
CA ARG A 54 -4.93 14.36 -2.08
C ARG A 54 -4.61 14.15 -3.54
N MET A 55 -5.62 13.85 -4.33
CA MET A 55 -5.49 13.64 -5.77
C MET A 55 -6.67 14.33 -6.46
N GLU A 56 -7.60 13.57 -7.04
CA GLU A 56 -8.79 14.16 -7.66
C GLU A 56 -9.75 14.76 -6.62
N SER A 57 -9.57 14.43 -5.35
CA SER A 57 -10.26 15.05 -4.23
C SER A 57 -9.34 15.08 -3.02
N PRO A 58 -9.65 15.91 -1.98
CA PRO A 58 -8.82 15.95 -0.77
C PRO A 58 -8.75 14.62 -0.01
N THR A 59 -9.70 13.72 -0.24
CA THR A 59 -9.80 12.44 0.46
C THR A 59 -9.70 11.24 -0.47
N ALA A 60 -9.19 11.45 -1.69
CA ALA A 60 -9.08 10.37 -2.68
C ALA A 60 -8.27 9.18 -2.16
N GLY A 61 -7.24 9.43 -1.36
CA GLY A 61 -6.46 8.35 -0.77
C GLY A 61 -7.29 7.42 0.11
N PHE A 62 -8.27 7.94 0.81
CA PHE A 62 -9.17 7.10 1.61
C PHE A 62 -10.04 6.20 0.72
N ASP A 63 -10.38 6.64 -0.48
CA ASP A 63 -11.13 5.81 -1.42
C ASP A 63 -10.27 4.61 -1.86
N VAL A 64 -8.98 4.85 -2.09
CA VAL A 64 -8.03 3.77 -2.41
C VAL A 64 -7.92 2.80 -1.24
N VAL A 65 -7.76 3.30 -0.02
CA VAL A 65 -7.68 2.46 1.18
C VAL A 65 -8.95 1.61 1.31
N ARG A 66 -10.11 2.21 1.10
CA ARG A 66 -11.39 1.48 1.21
C ARG A 66 -11.46 0.35 0.19
N ALA A 67 -11.07 0.61 -1.05
CA ALA A 67 -11.08 -0.42 -2.08
C ALA A 67 -10.09 -1.55 -1.76
N ALA A 68 -8.89 -1.19 -1.30
CA ALA A 68 -7.87 -2.18 -0.97
C ALA A 68 -8.26 -3.06 0.21
N ARG A 69 -8.95 -2.51 1.20
CA ARG A 69 -9.39 -3.25 2.38
C ARG A 69 -10.38 -4.37 2.07
N GLN A 70 -11.10 -4.25 0.96
CA GLN A 70 -12.11 -5.25 0.57
C GLN A 70 -11.48 -6.49 -0.07
N LEU A 71 -10.19 -6.44 -0.37
CA LEU A 71 -9.53 -7.53 -1.08
C LEU A 71 -9.16 -8.69 -0.14
N ASP A 72 -9.14 -9.89 -0.72
CA ASP A 72 -8.73 -11.10 -0.01
C ASP A 72 -7.76 -11.88 -0.93
N PRO A 73 -6.50 -12.02 -0.53
CA PRO A 73 -5.90 -11.51 0.70
C PRO A 73 -5.75 -9.99 0.69
N LYS A 74 -5.88 -9.41 1.88
CA LYS A 74 -5.79 -7.95 2.01
C LYS A 74 -4.32 -7.53 1.93
N PRO A 75 -3.99 -6.55 1.07
CA PRO A 75 -2.61 -6.05 1.00
C PRO A 75 -2.25 -5.22 2.24
N VAL A 76 -0.96 -5.00 2.43
CA VAL A 76 -0.50 -3.96 3.35
C VAL A 76 -0.81 -2.61 2.72
N ILE A 77 -1.44 -1.71 3.46
CA ILE A 77 -1.92 -0.43 2.94
C ILE A 77 -1.23 0.70 3.69
N ALA A 78 -0.52 1.55 2.98
CA ALA A 78 0.15 2.72 3.55
C ALA A 78 -0.25 3.98 2.78
N ILE A 79 -0.38 5.08 3.53
CA ILE A 79 -0.62 6.40 2.96
C ILE A 79 0.71 7.13 2.97
N LEU A 80 1.09 7.74 1.83
CA LEU A 80 2.29 8.56 1.71
C LEU A 80 1.84 9.95 1.30
N THR A 81 1.92 10.92 2.19
CA THR A 81 1.35 12.24 1.98
C THR A 81 2.34 13.35 2.31
N ALA A 82 2.18 14.49 1.64
CA ALA A 82 2.94 15.70 1.96
C ALA A 82 2.41 16.40 3.23
N PHE A 83 1.19 16.06 3.64
CA PHE A 83 0.53 16.73 4.75
C PHE A 83 0.34 15.77 5.91
N PRO A 84 1.05 15.98 7.04
CA PRO A 84 0.89 15.11 8.20
C PRO A 84 -0.56 15.08 8.69
N MET A 85 -1.00 13.91 9.09
CA MET A 85 -2.32 13.71 9.67
C MET A 85 -2.15 13.00 11.01
N SER A 86 -2.99 13.31 11.98
CA SER A 86 -2.94 12.62 13.26
C SER A 86 -3.48 11.19 13.13
N PRO A 87 -3.03 10.26 13.99
CA PRO A 87 -3.56 8.90 13.96
C PRO A 87 -5.08 8.82 14.08
N THR A 88 -5.70 9.76 14.80
CA THR A 88 -7.16 9.79 14.94
C THR A 88 -7.85 10.11 13.62
N GLU A 89 -7.13 10.73 12.68
CA GLU A 89 -7.67 11.06 11.37
C GLU A 89 -7.52 9.92 10.37
N TRP A 90 -6.38 9.23 10.36
CA TRP A 90 -6.13 8.24 9.31
C TRP A 90 -6.37 6.79 9.74
N ARG A 91 -6.19 6.44 11.01
CA ARG A 91 -6.36 5.04 11.46
C ARG A 91 -7.77 4.49 11.23
N PRO A 92 -8.83 5.29 11.44
CA PRO A 92 -10.18 4.76 11.17
C PRO A 92 -10.40 4.32 9.72
N SER A 93 -9.59 4.79 8.78
CA SER A 93 -9.69 4.36 7.38
C SER A 93 -9.33 2.88 7.21
N GLY A 94 -8.52 2.33 8.12
CA GLY A 94 -8.02 0.97 8.02
C GLY A 94 -6.67 0.85 7.34
N ALA A 95 -6.01 1.98 7.03
CA ALA A 95 -4.63 1.94 6.56
C ALA A 95 -3.73 1.40 7.67
N ASP A 96 -2.67 0.71 7.30
CA ASP A 96 -1.72 0.12 8.24
C ASP A 96 -0.68 1.14 8.72
N ALA A 97 -0.40 2.16 7.91
CA ALA A 97 0.57 3.19 8.25
C ALA A 97 0.31 4.47 7.48
N LEU A 98 0.83 5.57 8.02
CA LEU A 98 0.92 6.84 7.31
C LEU A 98 2.37 7.31 7.36
N MET A 99 2.90 7.69 6.21
CA MET A 99 4.24 8.23 6.08
C MET A 99 4.16 9.60 5.43
N VAL A 100 5.11 10.47 5.78
CA VAL A 100 5.15 11.82 5.21
C VAL A 100 6.19 11.85 4.11
N LYS A 101 5.85 12.43 2.96
CA LYS A 101 6.79 12.61 1.85
C LYS A 101 7.96 13.49 2.29
N GLY A 102 9.17 13.11 1.89
CA GLY A 102 10.37 13.90 2.22
C GLY A 102 11.62 13.06 2.19
N ALA A 103 12.55 13.37 3.10
CA ALA A 103 13.89 12.81 3.10
C ALA A 103 13.95 11.29 3.31
N GLU A 104 12.87 10.68 3.73
CA GLU A 104 12.87 9.25 4.06
C GLU A 104 12.48 8.34 2.90
N LEU A 105 12.37 8.87 1.67
CA LEU A 105 11.97 8.05 0.52
C LEU A 105 12.91 6.87 0.27
N MET A 106 14.19 7.04 0.54
CA MET A 106 15.17 5.97 0.34
C MET A 106 15.00 4.83 1.35
N SER A 107 14.40 5.09 2.50
CA SER A 107 14.13 4.06 3.51
C SER A 107 12.74 3.44 3.35
N LEU A 108 11.96 3.89 2.37
CA LEU A 108 10.60 3.44 2.14
C LEU A 108 10.49 1.91 1.96
N PRO A 109 11.34 1.25 1.16
CA PRO A 109 11.24 -0.20 1.01
C PRO A 109 11.34 -0.94 2.34
N ASN A 110 12.29 -0.55 3.20
CA ASN A 110 12.45 -1.20 4.51
C ASN A 110 11.27 -0.93 5.41
N LYS A 111 10.70 0.27 5.36
CA LYS A 111 9.51 0.59 6.15
C LYS A 111 8.31 -0.24 5.73
N LEU A 112 8.12 -0.40 4.43
CA LEU A 112 7.03 -1.23 3.92
C LEU A 112 7.20 -2.69 4.34
N LEU A 113 8.41 -3.23 4.21
CA LEU A 113 8.67 -4.60 4.59
C LEU A 113 8.46 -4.82 6.10
N SER A 114 8.77 -3.83 6.92
CA SER A 114 8.56 -3.95 8.36
C SER A 114 7.08 -4.05 8.71
N LEU A 115 6.19 -3.51 7.89
CA LEU A 115 4.75 -3.58 8.12
C LEU A 115 4.21 -5.00 7.94
N LEU A 116 4.87 -5.83 7.16
CA LEU A 116 4.49 -7.25 7.06
C LEU A 116 4.66 -7.96 8.39
N LYS A 117 5.68 -7.60 9.16
CA LYS A 117 5.98 -8.25 10.45
C LYS A 117 5.00 -7.86 11.53
N THR A 118 4.46 -6.65 11.46
CA THR A 118 3.54 -6.14 12.49
C THR A 118 2.08 -6.41 12.16
N LYS A 119 1.80 -6.74 10.91
CA LYS A 119 0.43 -7.02 10.48
C LYS A 119 0.02 -8.39 10.97
N PRO A 120 -1.15 -8.50 11.65
CA PRO A 120 -1.63 -9.81 12.05
C PRO A 120 -1.77 -10.71 10.83
N GLN A 121 -1.15 -11.86 10.88
CA GLN A 121 -1.32 -12.85 9.81
C GLN A 121 -2.74 -13.41 9.88
N PRO A 122 -3.40 -13.57 8.75
CA PRO A 122 -4.67 -14.32 8.78
C PRO A 122 -4.37 -15.72 9.32
N VAL A 123 -5.22 -16.16 10.21
CA VAL A 123 -5.08 -17.51 10.74
C VAL A 123 -5.30 -18.45 9.59
N ARG A 124 -4.21 -19.00 9.11
CA ARG A 124 -4.32 -20.05 8.13
C ARG A 124 -4.76 -21.30 8.89
N PRO A 125 -5.78 -21.98 8.42
CA PRO A 125 -6.12 -23.25 9.03
C PRO A 125 -4.84 -24.08 9.01
N PRO A 126 -4.57 -24.74 10.11
CA PRO A 126 -3.48 -25.67 10.14
C PRO A 126 -3.72 -26.61 9.00
N ILE A 127 -2.88 -26.60 8.15
CA ILE A 127 -3.03 -27.45 7.08
C ILE A 127 -3.00 -28.81 7.57
N ALA A 128 -3.90 -28.79 7.56
CA ALA A 128 -3.72 -29.76 7.68
C ALA A 128 -2.40 -30.19 7.37
N VAL A 129 -2.10 -29.89 7.73
CA VAL A 129 -1.17 -29.99 7.45
C VAL A 129 -1.01 -30.99 7.54
N GLY A 130 -1.43 -31.35 7.34
CA GLY A 130 -1.40 -32.00 7.19
C GLY A 130 -1.11 -32.42 7.07
N ILE A 131 -0.94 -32.71 7.17
CA ILE A 131 -0.70 -32.78 7.15
C ILE A 131 0.07 -32.77 7.18
N HIS A 132 0.57 -32.93 7.22
CA HIS A 132 1.16 -32.59 7.30
C HIS A 132 1.66 -32.62 8.09
N ARG A 133 1.74 -33.05 8.34
CA ARG A 133 1.96 -32.92 8.94
C ARG A 133 2.14 -33.14 9.40
N VAL A 134 2.14 -33.18 9.57
CA VAL A 134 2.09 -33.19 9.87
C VAL A 134 1.96 -33.45 10.11
#